data_1f30964f874ed02e49a6480b02f3789b
#
_entry.id   1f30964f874ed02e49a6480b02f3789b
#
_cell.length_a   1.000
_cell.length_b   1.000
_cell.length_c   1.000
_cell.angle_alpha   90.00
_cell.angle_beta   90.00
_cell.angle_gamma   90.00
#
_symmetry.space_group_name_H-M   'P 1'
#
loop_
_entity.id
_entity.type
_entity.pdbx_description
1 polymer ?
#
loop_
_entity_poly.entity_id
_entity_poly.type
_entity_poly.pdbx_seq_one_letter_code
_entity_poly.pdbx_strand_id
1 'polypeptide(L)'
;MRRGFCRWGIALLAATLPQFARCEEAAGSFLDQLRGRPAAAISGNPAAENNLPGNAWLIGLIPGKPLDTIGLRLGGVWLADTNGLISGGAQPGKWSWNSALIVGADVDAEKLVGWKGASFGIQFLQFNGENTNAQAGSVQGYNSLPGPPPLDRSELYQLWYRQSLWDDRIVFRIGKVVPTFDFNNVARPVPTQNQELSIPAVTGLLYTPVFVNPTLLGAIGGYYNSVCGLTVTLAPTRNTYLSYGFYDGNVIQGVQTGMTGPHFNGYYFNIWEAGLAWVIADKYPGQFGAGLWYQSGLVQRPNASQDGMGGFYMFGSQRIWSAAAGDRSARQGKEMVAAPKHQRASISTFAQFGVNNAEVLPVNQYFGLGLTGFGLIPGRAADSLGAGISWAWLNPKAFDRPSELMFQGYYQAHLVAGAFFQPAVTYIPTPGANASLGGAWAITFRLTLLF
;
A
#
# COMPACT_ATOMS: atom_id res chain seq x y z
N MET A 1 12.00 -39.53 19.33
CA MET A 1 10.71 -38.85 19.47
C MET A 1 10.64 -37.66 18.52
N ARG A 2 10.35 -37.92 17.28
CA ARG A 2 10.09 -36.86 16.25
C ARG A 2 9.15 -37.47 15.22
N ARG A 3 7.84 -37.11 15.30
CA ARG A 3 6.82 -37.24 14.23
C ARG A 3 5.45 -36.96 14.87
N GLY A 4 4.88 -35.77 14.69
CA GLY A 4 3.53 -35.53 15.19
C GLY A 4 2.96 -34.09 15.07
N PHE A 5 3.58 -33.15 14.31
CA PHE A 5 3.07 -31.79 14.29
C PHE A 5 2.53 -31.29 12.93
N CYS A 6 2.46 -32.14 11.91
CA CYS A 6 2.12 -31.69 10.55
C CYS A 6 0.72 -32.09 10.04
N ARG A 7 -0.15 -32.71 10.88
CA ARG A 7 -1.45 -33.21 10.39
C ARG A 7 -2.70 -32.39 10.77
N TRP A 8 -2.59 -31.44 11.67
CA TRP A 8 -3.75 -30.66 12.14
C TRP A 8 -4.00 -29.34 11.37
N GLY A 9 -3.02 -28.79 10.68
CA GLY A 9 -3.16 -27.53 9.93
C GLY A 9 -3.96 -27.64 8.63
N ILE A 10 -3.97 -28.82 8.00
CA ILE A 10 -4.65 -29.03 6.70
C ILE A 10 -6.13 -29.36 6.88
N ALA A 11 -6.52 -29.93 8.01
CA ALA A 11 -7.90 -30.31 8.26
C ALA A 11 -8.82 -29.11 8.60
N LEU A 12 -8.28 -28.02 9.15
CA LEU A 12 -9.08 -26.80 9.42
C LEU A 12 -9.35 -25.98 8.15
N LEU A 13 -8.44 -25.99 7.16
CA LEU A 13 -8.69 -25.32 5.87
C LEU A 13 -9.73 -26.05 5.02
N ALA A 14 -9.81 -27.37 5.10
CA ALA A 14 -10.74 -28.17 4.31
C ALA A 14 -12.20 -28.14 4.82
N ALA A 15 -12.41 -27.86 6.10
CA ALA A 15 -13.75 -27.84 6.71
C ALA A 15 -14.50 -26.52 6.47
N THR A 16 -13.81 -25.45 6.08
CA THR A 16 -14.42 -24.12 5.84
C THR A 16 -14.71 -23.82 4.36
N LEU A 17 -14.19 -24.62 3.44
CA LEU A 17 -14.38 -24.43 1.99
C LEU A 17 -15.83 -24.52 1.48
N PRO A 18 -16.75 -25.31 2.04
CA PRO A 18 -18.13 -25.35 1.51
C PRO A 18 -18.98 -24.13 1.79
N GLN A 19 -18.61 -23.29 2.78
CA GLN A 19 -19.38 -22.06 3.07
C GLN A 19 -18.97 -20.88 2.17
N PHE A 20 -17.77 -20.92 1.58
CA PHE A 20 -17.27 -19.87 0.68
C PHE A 20 -17.86 -19.96 -0.73
N ALA A 21 -18.34 -21.12 -1.16
CA ALA A 21 -18.92 -21.31 -2.49
C ALA A 21 -20.22 -20.56 -2.74
N ARG A 22 -20.91 -20.06 -1.69
CA ARG A 22 -22.14 -19.25 -1.80
C ARG A 22 -21.90 -17.73 -1.86
N CYS A 23 -20.66 -17.26 -1.73
CA CYS A 23 -20.32 -15.84 -1.82
C CYS A 23 -19.89 -15.40 -3.23
N GLU A 24 -20.07 -16.23 -4.24
CA GLU A 24 -19.46 -16.08 -5.56
C GLU A 24 -20.01 -14.89 -6.39
N GLU A 25 -21.21 -14.38 -6.07
CA GLU A 25 -21.85 -13.34 -6.90
C GLU A 25 -21.60 -11.90 -6.46
N ALA A 26 -21.07 -11.66 -5.27
CA ALA A 26 -21.04 -10.30 -4.69
C ALA A 26 -19.68 -9.59 -4.75
N ALA A 27 -18.56 -10.27 -5.04
CA ALA A 27 -17.26 -9.64 -5.08
C ALA A 27 -16.86 -9.24 -6.51
N GLY A 28 -16.37 -8.03 -6.68
CA GLY A 28 -15.75 -7.56 -7.93
C GLY A 28 -14.48 -8.34 -8.26
N SER A 29 -14.07 -8.30 -9.51
CA SER A 29 -12.83 -8.97 -9.92
C SER A 29 -11.62 -8.38 -9.20
N PHE A 30 -10.80 -9.21 -8.57
CA PHE A 30 -9.52 -8.82 -8.02
C PHE A 30 -8.62 -8.14 -9.06
N LEU A 31 -8.85 -8.44 -10.32
CA LEU A 31 -8.12 -7.90 -11.46
C LEU A 31 -8.54 -6.47 -11.81
N ASP A 32 -9.73 -6.03 -11.41
CA ASP A 32 -10.13 -4.63 -11.55
C ASP A 32 -9.27 -3.71 -10.67
N GLN A 33 -8.69 -4.25 -9.59
CA GLN A 33 -7.70 -3.53 -8.79
C GLN A 33 -6.35 -3.38 -9.51
N LEU A 34 -5.93 -4.41 -10.24
CA LEU A 34 -4.69 -4.38 -11.02
C LEU A 34 -4.79 -3.48 -12.26
N ARG A 35 -5.99 -3.15 -12.71
CA ARG A 35 -6.24 -2.20 -13.81
C ARG A 35 -5.91 -0.77 -13.45
N GLY A 36 -5.38 -0.56 -12.28
CA GLY A 36 -4.68 0.66 -11.97
C GLY A 36 -5.52 1.71 -11.28
N ARG A 37 -4.92 2.25 -10.34
CA ARG A 37 -4.89 3.66 -9.90
C ARG A 37 -3.72 3.76 -8.92
N PRO A 38 -2.49 3.72 -9.44
CA PRO A 38 -1.31 3.74 -8.59
C PRO A 38 -1.25 4.98 -7.70
N ALA A 39 -1.84 6.09 -8.14
CA ALA A 39 -1.87 7.33 -7.37
C ALA A 39 -2.63 7.20 -6.04
N ALA A 40 -3.78 6.53 -6.02
CA ALA A 40 -4.57 6.37 -4.79
C ALA A 40 -3.91 5.41 -3.80
N ALA A 41 -3.33 4.30 -4.30
CA ALA A 41 -2.58 3.37 -3.47
C ALA A 41 -1.34 4.04 -2.84
N ILE A 42 -0.70 4.97 -3.55
CA ILE A 42 0.47 5.72 -3.06
C ILE A 42 0.06 6.78 -2.03
N SER A 43 -1.08 7.42 -2.21
CA SER A 43 -1.50 8.52 -1.32
C SER A 43 -1.79 8.04 0.11
N GLY A 44 -2.05 6.76 0.31
CA GLY A 44 -2.55 6.25 1.60
C GLY A 44 -3.86 6.91 2.00
N ASN A 45 -4.61 7.43 1.03
CA ASN A 45 -5.80 8.23 1.28
C ASN A 45 -7.07 7.41 1.04
N PRO A 46 -7.75 6.91 2.09
CA PRO A 46 -8.94 6.09 1.94
C PRO A 46 -10.10 6.78 1.21
N ALA A 47 -10.18 8.10 1.28
CA ALA A 47 -11.21 8.88 0.61
C ALA A 47 -10.87 9.19 -0.86
N ALA A 48 -9.59 9.14 -1.23
CA ALA A 48 -9.11 9.54 -2.54
C ALA A 48 -9.66 8.64 -3.66
N GLU A 49 -9.77 7.33 -3.42
CA GLU A 49 -10.23 6.39 -4.45
C GLU A 49 -11.70 6.57 -4.84
N ASN A 50 -12.55 6.97 -3.90
CA ASN A 50 -13.95 7.27 -4.21
C ASN A 50 -14.13 8.60 -4.94
N ASN A 51 -13.17 9.50 -4.80
CA ASN A 51 -13.22 10.84 -5.36
C ASN A 51 -12.30 11.04 -6.56
N LEU A 52 -11.56 9.99 -6.98
CA LEU A 52 -10.89 10.04 -8.26
C LEU A 52 -11.99 10.01 -9.33
N PRO A 53 -12.44 11.17 -9.86
CA PRO A 53 -13.15 11.16 -11.12
C PRO A 53 -12.20 10.47 -12.10
N GLY A 54 -12.71 9.66 -12.97
CA GLY A 54 -11.93 9.11 -14.08
C GLY A 54 -11.23 10.18 -14.93
N ASN A 55 -11.42 11.43 -14.58
CA ASN A 55 -10.89 12.65 -15.18
C ASN A 55 -10.34 13.51 -14.06
N ALA A 56 -9.04 13.56 -13.97
CA ALA A 56 -8.34 14.46 -13.10
C ALA A 56 -8.74 15.93 -13.36
N TRP A 57 -8.67 16.70 -12.32
CA TRP A 57 -8.99 18.14 -12.32
C TRP A 57 -8.33 18.94 -13.46
N LEU A 58 -7.08 18.62 -13.81
CA LEU A 58 -6.36 19.25 -14.93
C LEU A 58 -6.95 18.91 -16.30
N ILE A 59 -7.59 17.76 -16.48
CA ILE A 59 -8.19 17.34 -17.75
C ILE A 59 -9.50 18.06 -18.03
N GLY A 60 -10.21 18.47 -17.00
CA GLY A 60 -11.38 19.34 -17.13
C GLY A 60 -11.07 20.74 -17.68
N LEU A 61 -9.81 21.16 -17.68
CA LEU A 61 -9.33 22.40 -18.27
C LEU A 61 -8.95 22.29 -19.75
N ILE A 62 -8.83 21.07 -20.28
CA ILE A 62 -8.50 20.84 -21.71
C ILE A 62 -9.81 20.76 -22.49
N PRO A 63 -10.09 21.71 -23.41
CA PRO A 63 -11.28 21.65 -24.26
C PRO A 63 -11.22 20.43 -25.17
N GLY A 64 -12.22 19.55 -25.13
CA GLY A 64 -12.30 18.40 -26.03
C GLY A 64 -13.08 17.23 -25.43
N LYS A 65 -13.11 16.10 -26.17
CA LYS A 65 -13.65 14.84 -25.64
C LYS A 65 -12.76 14.38 -24.50
N PRO A 66 -13.34 13.83 -23.40
CA PRO A 66 -12.55 13.26 -22.33
C PRO A 66 -11.50 12.29 -22.90
N LEU A 67 -10.22 12.49 -22.56
CA LEU A 67 -9.12 11.66 -23.07
C LEU A 67 -9.33 10.16 -22.78
N ASP A 68 -10.04 9.86 -21.70
CA ASP A 68 -10.43 8.50 -21.32
C ASP A 68 -11.30 7.80 -22.38
N THR A 69 -12.05 8.55 -23.21
CA THR A 69 -12.86 7.97 -24.29
C THR A 69 -11.98 7.42 -25.43
N ILE A 70 -10.79 7.98 -25.59
CA ILE A 70 -9.81 7.50 -26.59
C ILE A 70 -8.76 6.56 -25.97
N GLY A 71 -8.92 6.21 -24.69
CA GLY A 71 -8.02 5.28 -23.99
C GLY A 71 -6.78 5.91 -23.40
N LEU A 72 -6.68 7.24 -23.31
CA LEU A 72 -5.58 7.94 -22.64
C LEU A 72 -6.06 8.51 -21.29
N ARG A 73 -5.37 8.16 -20.21
CA ARG A 73 -5.57 8.72 -18.88
C ARG A 73 -4.31 9.43 -18.40
N LEU A 74 -4.47 10.65 -17.92
CA LEU A 74 -3.41 11.44 -17.32
C LEU A 74 -3.81 11.73 -15.88
N GLY A 75 -2.84 11.73 -14.97
CA GLY A 75 -3.12 12.06 -13.59
C GLY A 75 -1.88 12.06 -12.72
N GLY A 76 -2.07 12.41 -11.46
CA GLY A 76 -0.99 12.44 -10.52
C GLY A 76 -1.43 12.64 -9.09
N VAL A 77 -0.44 12.59 -8.21
CA VAL A 77 -0.59 12.90 -6.80
C VAL A 77 0.59 13.73 -6.33
N TRP A 78 0.31 14.75 -5.54
CA TRP A 78 1.32 15.45 -4.77
C TRP A 78 1.03 15.25 -3.28
N LEU A 79 2.04 14.75 -2.56
CA LEU A 79 2.05 14.56 -1.11
C LEU A 79 3.05 15.53 -0.51
N ALA A 80 2.66 16.21 0.56
CA ALA A 80 3.54 17.12 1.28
C ALA A 80 3.32 16.94 2.77
N ASP A 81 4.40 16.57 3.49
CA ASP A 81 4.40 16.36 4.93
C ASP A 81 5.23 17.41 5.65
N THR A 82 4.65 18.02 6.68
CA THR A 82 5.39 18.72 7.71
C THR A 82 5.38 17.86 8.97
N ASN A 83 6.55 17.48 9.45
CA ASN A 83 6.72 16.60 10.58
C ASN A 83 7.39 17.34 11.74
N GLY A 84 6.84 17.25 12.94
CA GLY A 84 7.42 17.78 14.16
C GLY A 84 7.68 16.66 15.16
N LEU A 85 8.94 16.46 15.56
CA LEU A 85 9.29 15.61 16.70
C LEU A 85 9.14 16.42 17.97
N ILE A 86 8.02 16.25 18.67
CA ILE A 86 7.63 17.10 19.81
C ILE A 86 8.49 16.79 21.03
N SER A 87 8.77 15.51 21.27
CA SER A 87 9.60 15.11 22.42
C SER A 87 10.22 13.72 22.20
N GLY A 88 11.32 13.44 22.89
CA GLY A 88 12.03 12.17 22.83
C GLY A 88 12.67 11.90 21.46
N GLY A 89 12.99 10.63 21.18
CA GLY A 89 13.71 10.26 19.97
C GLY A 89 15.13 10.77 19.90
N ALA A 90 15.73 10.83 18.70
CA ALA A 90 17.12 11.22 18.51
C ALA A 90 17.32 12.75 18.43
N GLN A 91 16.32 13.51 17.95
CA GLN A 91 16.43 14.97 17.74
C GLN A 91 15.13 15.68 18.18
N PRO A 92 14.81 15.72 19.47
CA PRO A 92 13.58 16.33 19.96
C PRO A 92 13.49 17.83 19.59
N GLY A 93 12.30 18.30 19.24
CA GLY A 93 12.06 19.68 18.78
C GLY A 93 12.36 19.90 17.29
N LYS A 94 12.90 18.91 16.57
CA LYS A 94 13.20 19.04 15.15
C LYS A 94 11.89 19.00 14.33
N TRP A 95 11.82 19.91 13.36
CA TRP A 95 10.83 19.92 12.29
C TRP A 95 11.50 19.55 10.98
N SER A 96 10.77 18.82 10.13
CA SER A 96 11.22 18.42 8.81
C SER A 96 10.11 18.52 7.79
N TRP A 97 10.50 18.67 6.53
CA TRP A 97 9.60 18.75 5.38
C TRP A 97 9.93 17.66 4.37
N ASN A 98 8.91 16.95 3.90
CA ASN A 98 9.06 15.92 2.88
C ASN A 98 7.96 16.04 1.84
N SER A 99 8.28 15.79 0.58
CA SER A 99 7.25 15.75 -0.48
C SER A 99 7.54 14.73 -1.55
N ALA A 100 6.48 14.23 -2.18
CA ALA A 100 6.53 13.37 -3.35
C ALA A 100 5.50 13.84 -4.38
N LEU A 101 5.95 14.10 -5.60
CA LEU A 101 5.10 14.32 -6.75
C LEU A 101 5.22 13.12 -7.68
N ILE A 102 4.10 12.49 -8.00
CA ILE A 102 4.02 11.44 -9.00
C ILE A 102 3.03 11.90 -10.07
N VAL A 103 3.47 11.95 -11.31
CA VAL A 103 2.63 12.23 -12.47
C VAL A 103 2.78 11.11 -13.47
N GLY A 104 1.70 10.76 -14.17
CA GLY A 104 1.75 9.66 -15.12
C GLY A 104 0.68 9.70 -16.19
N ALA A 105 0.88 8.82 -17.14
CA ALA A 105 -0.05 8.54 -18.22
C ALA A 105 -0.25 7.03 -18.36
N ASP A 106 -1.50 6.62 -18.55
CA ASP A 106 -1.87 5.25 -18.90
C ASP A 106 -2.57 5.24 -20.24
N VAL A 107 -2.20 4.27 -21.10
CA VAL A 107 -2.77 4.07 -22.43
C VAL A 107 -3.50 2.72 -22.46
N ASP A 108 -4.79 2.75 -22.71
CA ASP A 108 -5.60 1.59 -23.03
C ASP A 108 -5.49 1.34 -24.55
N ALA A 109 -4.66 0.38 -24.93
CA ALA A 109 -4.39 0.08 -26.35
C ALA A 109 -5.61 -0.57 -27.06
N GLU A 110 -6.54 -1.17 -26.31
CA GLU A 110 -7.77 -1.70 -26.90
C GLU A 110 -8.64 -0.54 -27.41
N LYS A 111 -8.80 0.52 -26.63
CA LYS A 111 -9.56 1.70 -27.04
C LYS A 111 -8.85 2.50 -28.14
N LEU A 112 -7.51 2.58 -28.09
CA LEU A 112 -6.73 3.42 -29.00
C LEU A 112 -6.54 2.77 -30.37
N VAL A 113 -6.18 1.48 -30.41
CA VAL A 113 -5.77 0.76 -31.64
C VAL A 113 -6.41 -0.62 -31.79
N GLY A 114 -7.35 -1.01 -30.92
CA GLY A 114 -8.03 -2.30 -30.99
C GLY A 114 -7.21 -3.50 -30.46
N TRP A 115 -6.09 -3.25 -29.75
CA TRP A 115 -5.27 -4.31 -29.16
C TRP A 115 -5.86 -4.77 -27.84
N LYS A 116 -6.66 -5.84 -27.90
CA LYS A 116 -7.44 -6.35 -26.77
C LYS A 116 -6.62 -6.66 -25.52
N GLY A 117 -7.05 -6.12 -24.40
CA GLY A 117 -6.47 -6.35 -23.07
C GLY A 117 -5.07 -5.77 -22.85
N ALA A 118 -4.53 -5.03 -23.83
CA ALA A 118 -3.21 -4.42 -23.73
C ALA A 118 -3.29 -3.01 -23.13
N SER A 119 -2.35 -2.68 -22.25
CA SER A 119 -2.18 -1.32 -21.72
C SER A 119 -0.71 -1.02 -21.43
N PHE A 120 -0.38 0.27 -21.46
CA PHE A 120 0.94 0.80 -21.18
C PHE A 120 0.83 1.91 -20.12
N GLY A 121 1.82 2.01 -19.26
CA GLY A 121 1.89 3.09 -18.28
C GLY A 121 3.28 3.66 -18.16
N ILE A 122 3.32 4.96 -17.93
CA ILE A 122 4.54 5.71 -17.65
C ILE A 122 4.29 6.64 -16.48
N GLN A 123 5.24 6.70 -15.53
CA GLN A 123 5.15 7.61 -14.39
C GLN A 123 6.51 8.26 -14.12
N PHE A 124 6.45 9.52 -13.75
CA PHE A 124 7.57 10.31 -13.26
C PHE A 124 7.40 10.55 -11.77
N LEU A 125 8.49 10.46 -11.00
CA LEU A 125 8.58 10.75 -9.58
C LEU A 125 9.54 11.92 -9.36
N GLN A 126 9.10 12.92 -8.59
CA GLN A 126 9.98 13.83 -7.88
C GLN A 126 9.80 13.61 -6.38
N PHE A 127 10.90 13.31 -5.69
CA PHE A 127 10.90 12.99 -4.27
C PHE A 127 12.00 13.78 -3.57
N ASN A 128 11.65 14.49 -2.50
CA ASN A 128 12.61 15.28 -1.74
C ASN A 128 12.23 15.37 -0.26
N GLY A 129 13.20 15.69 0.57
CA GLY A 129 12.98 15.88 2.00
C GLY A 129 14.13 15.43 2.89
N GLU A 130 13.82 15.28 4.17
CA GLU A 130 14.76 14.94 5.23
C GLU A 130 14.56 13.51 5.73
N ASN A 131 15.54 13.00 6.50
CA ASN A 131 15.42 11.70 7.17
C ASN A 131 14.59 11.81 8.46
N THR A 132 13.31 12.07 8.30
CA THR A 132 12.33 12.25 9.38
C THR A 132 12.30 11.05 10.35
N ASN A 133 12.40 9.83 9.83
CA ASN A 133 12.38 8.61 10.64
C ASN A 133 13.63 8.48 11.52
N ALA A 134 14.81 8.83 11.01
CA ALA A 134 16.05 8.84 11.80
C ALA A 134 16.02 9.90 12.91
N GLN A 135 15.39 11.05 12.67
CA GLN A 135 15.24 12.09 13.71
C GLN A 135 14.42 11.56 14.92
N ALA A 136 13.42 10.72 14.69
CA ALA A 136 12.68 10.04 15.75
C ALA A 136 13.40 8.81 16.31
N GLY A 137 14.44 8.30 15.63
CA GLY A 137 15.09 7.04 15.95
C GLY A 137 14.23 5.83 15.59
N SER A 138 13.30 5.95 14.65
CA SER A 138 12.42 4.86 14.20
C SER A 138 13.08 4.01 13.13
N VAL A 139 13.11 2.69 13.32
CA VAL A 139 13.61 1.70 12.36
C VAL A 139 12.53 1.34 11.35
N GLN A 140 11.31 1.12 11.78
CA GLN A 140 10.22 0.76 10.89
C GLN A 140 9.59 1.94 10.14
N GLY A 141 9.85 3.18 10.59
CA GLY A 141 9.42 4.39 9.92
C GLY A 141 8.01 4.86 10.29
N TYR A 142 7.91 5.92 11.11
CA TYR A 142 6.63 6.51 11.51
C TYR A 142 5.99 7.38 10.42
N ASN A 143 6.78 7.80 9.45
CA ASN A 143 6.36 8.52 8.27
C ASN A 143 6.82 7.79 7.01
N SER A 144 5.92 7.64 6.05
CA SER A 144 6.17 6.94 4.79
C SER A 144 6.85 7.82 3.72
N LEU A 145 7.13 9.10 4.00
CA LEU A 145 7.78 10.04 3.09
C LEU A 145 9.21 10.46 3.51
N PRO A 146 10.12 9.58 4.03
CA PRO A 146 11.48 10.00 4.29
C PRO A 146 12.23 10.14 2.97
N GLY A 147 12.71 11.33 2.67
CA GLY A 147 13.36 11.65 1.39
C GLY A 147 14.80 12.17 1.48
N PRO A 148 15.68 11.67 2.40
CA PRO A 148 17.04 12.14 2.43
C PRO A 148 17.82 11.67 1.19
N PRO A 149 18.88 12.38 0.76
CA PRO A 149 19.77 11.85 -0.26
C PRO A 149 20.29 10.43 0.12
N PRO A 150 20.39 9.47 -0.80
CA PRO A 150 20.15 9.56 -2.25
C PRO A 150 18.69 9.36 -2.68
N LEU A 151 17.73 9.33 -1.77
CA LEU A 151 16.29 9.20 -2.10
C LEU A 151 15.73 10.51 -2.68
N ASP A 152 16.33 11.66 -2.35
CA ASP A 152 16.03 12.96 -2.96
C ASP A 152 16.41 12.95 -4.44
N ARG A 153 15.42 12.80 -5.32
CA ARG A 153 15.64 12.64 -6.75
C ARG A 153 14.40 12.89 -7.60
N SER A 154 14.68 13.05 -8.89
CA SER A 154 13.67 13.07 -9.95
C SER A 154 14.00 11.98 -10.96
N GLU A 155 13.04 11.11 -11.25
CA GLU A 155 13.30 9.96 -12.13
C GLU A 155 12.07 9.49 -12.91
N LEU A 156 12.33 8.72 -13.98
CA LEU A 156 11.32 7.83 -14.57
C LEU A 156 10.99 6.74 -13.55
N TYR A 157 9.83 6.88 -12.90
CA TYR A 157 9.45 6.02 -11.78
C TYR A 157 8.96 4.66 -12.24
N GLN A 158 8.01 4.64 -13.17
CA GLN A 158 7.50 3.40 -13.76
C GLN A 158 7.41 3.51 -15.28
N LEU A 159 7.68 2.41 -15.96
CA LEU A 159 7.43 2.21 -17.39
C LEU A 159 7.10 0.74 -17.59
N TRP A 160 5.86 0.46 -17.94
CA TRP A 160 5.40 -0.93 -18.02
C TRP A 160 4.43 -1.17 -19.17
N TYR A 161 4.42 -2.42 -19.62
CA TYR A 161 3.39 -3.03 -20.44
C TYR A 161 2.61 -4.04 -19.62
N ARG A 162 1.29 -4.06 -19.81
CA ARG A 162 0.36 -4.99 -19.16
C ARG A 162 -0.51 -5.64 -20.22
N GLN A 163 -0.70 -6.95 -20.13
CA GLN A 163 -1.61 -7.72 -20.95
C GLN A 163 -2.58 -8.50 -20.07
N SER A 164 -3.85 -8.37 -20.38
CA SER A 164 -4.93 -9.20 -19.86
C SER A 164 -5.36 -10.22 -20.91
N LEU A 165 -5.59 -11.45 -20.48
CA LEU A 165 -6.00 -12.59 -21.29
C LEU A 165 -7.20 -13.28 -20.65
N TRP A 166 -8.08 -13.86 -21.49
CA TRP A 166 -9.24 -14.66 -21.08
C TRP A 166 -10.14 -13.94 -20.05
N ASP A 167 -10.62 -12.77 -20.39
CA ASP A 167 -11.46 -11.93 -19.54
C ASP A 167 -10.83 -11.66 -18.16
N ASP A 168 -9.56 -11.25 -18.16
CA ASP A 168 -8.75 -10.95 -16.98
C ASP A 168 -8.39 -12.15 -16.08
N ARG A 169 -8.58 -13.38 -16.53
CA ARG A 169 -8.18 -14.56 -15.76
C ARG A 169 -6.68 -14.73 -15.65
N ILE A 170 -5.94 -14.22 -16.64
CA ILE A 170 -4.48 -14.12 -16.59
C ILE A 170 -4.09 -12.69 -16.92
N VAL A 171 -3.31 -12.09 -16.05
CA VAL A 171 -2.73 -10.76 -16.25
C VAL A 171 -1.24 -10.84 -16.05
N PHE A 172 -0.46 -10.32 -16.97
CA PHE A 172 0.95 -10.10 -16.75
C PHE A 172 1.31 -8.63 -16.97
N ARG A 173 2.29 -8.17 -16.21
CA ARG A 173 2.86 -6.83 -16.29
C ARG A 173 4.38 -6.95 -16.31
N ILE A 174 5.03 -6.33 -17.26
CA ILE A 174 6.49 -6.35 -17.41
C ILE A 174 7.01 -4.93 -17.59
N GLY A 175 8.16 -4.64 -17.02
CA GLY A 175 8.83 -3.36 -17.18
C GLY A 175 9.50 -2.89 -15.89
N LYS A 176 9.66 -1.58 -15.75
CA LYS A 176 10.07 -0.91 -14.51
C LYS A 176 8.81 -0.63 -13.69
N VAL A 177 8.65 -1.34 -12.58
CA VAL A 177 7.43 -1.37 -11.76
C VAL A 177 7.76 -1.28 -10.27
N VAL A 178 6.75 -1.04 -9.46
CA VAL A 178 6.86 -1.05 -7.99
C VAL A 178 6.21 -2.32 -7.47
N PRO A 179 7.00 -3.32 -7.03
CA PRO A 179 6.46 -4.61 -6.56
C PRO A 179 5.43 -4.51 -5.45
N THR A 180 5.58 -3.57 -4.52
CA THR A 180 4.61 -3.38 -3.41
C THR A 180 3.25 -2.86 -3.85
N PHE A 181 3.07 -2.46 -5.12
CA PHE A 181 1.73 -2.17 -5.65
C PHE A 181 0.99 -3.46 -6.04
N ASP A 182 1.72 -4.52 -6.34
CA ASP A 182 1.17 -5.82 -6.70
C ASP A 182 1.11 -6.80 -5.50
N PHE A 183 2.06 -6.70 -4.56
CA PHE A 183 2.25 -7.64 -3.47
C PHE A 183 2.27 -6.96 -2.11
N ASN A 184 1.88 -7.70 -1.06
CA ASN A 184 1.99 -7.30 0.35
C ASN A 184 1.36 -5.93 0.64
N ASN A 185 0.25 -5.61 0.01
CA ASN A 185 -0.37 -4.31 0.11
C ASN A 185 -1.71 -4.38 0.86
N VAL A 186 -1.65 -4.18 2.19
CA VAL A 186 -2.86 -4.14 3.02
C VAL A 186 -3.73 -2.92 2.75
N ALA A 187 -3.13 -1.83 2.26
CA ALA A 187 -3.86 -0.62 1.91
C ALA A 187 -4.65 -0.74 0.59
N ARG A 188 -4.47 -1.87 -0.13
CA ARG A 188 -5.21 -2.12 -1.38
C ARG A 188 -6.71 -2.13 -1.13
N PRO A 189 -7.51 -1.51 -2.02
CA PRO A 189 -8.97 -1.55 -1.92
C PRO A 189 -9.49 -2.98 -1.98
N VAL A 190 -10.58 -3.24 -1.26
CA VAL A 190 -11.33 -4.49 -1.39
C VAL A 190 -12.34 -4.34 -2.51
N PRO A 191 -12.23 -5.10 -3.61
CA PRO A 191 -13.18 -4.99 -4.71
C PRO A 191 -14.51 -5.59 -4.33
N THR A 192 -15.58 -4.94 -4.78
CA THR A 192 -16.93 -5.49 -4.74
C THR A 192 -17.67 -5.10 -6.00
N GLN A 193 -18.63 -5.92 -6.46
CA GLN A 193 -19.51 -5.55 -7.58
C GLN A 193 -20.42 -4.38 -7.22
N ASN A 194 -20.84 -4.32 -5.96
CA ASN A 194 -21.61 -3.20 -5.44
C ASN A 194 -20.66 -2.13 -4.90
N GLN A 195 -20.50 -1.03 -5.63
CA GLN A 195 -19.62 0.09 -5.24
C GLN A 195 -19.99 0.70 -3.88
N GLU A 196 -21.24 0.60 -3.42
CA GLU A 196 -21.63 1.04 -2.09
C GLU A 196 -20.95 0.24 -0.96
N LEU A 197 -20.56 -1.00 -1.25
CA LEU A 197 -19.88 -1.88 -0.31
C LEU A 197 -18.35 -1.80 -0.41
N SER A 198 -17.81 -1.11 -1.42
CA SER A 198 -16.35 -1.03 -1.58
C SER A 198 -15.67 -0.42 -0.35
N ILE A 199 -14.49 -0.93 -0.02
CA ILE A 199 -13.56 -0.29 0.90
C ILE A 199 -12.52 0.38 0.00
N PRO A 200 -12.52 1.71 -0.12
CA PRO A 200 -11.70 2.41 -1.12
C PRO A 200 -10.19 2.29 -0.84
N ALA A 201 -9.82 2.43 0.42
CA ALA A 201 -8.52 2.03 0.95
C ALA A 201 -8.74 1.56 2.39
N VAL A 202 -7.90 0.66 2.88
CA VAL A 202 -8.13 0.03 4.18
C VAL A 202 -7.84 0.98 5.33
N THR A 203 -6.88 1.91 5.15
CA THR A 203 -6.46 2.86 6.19
C THR A 203 -5.76 4.08 5.61
N GLY A 204 -5.79 5.20 6.33
CA GLY A 204 -5.02 6.41 6.08
C GLY A 204 -3.82 6.59 7.01
N LEU A 205 -3.39 5.55 7.73
CA LEU A 205 -2.18 5.62 8.55
C LEU A 205 -0.96 5.96 7.68
N LEU A 206 -0.05 6.76 8.23
CA LEU A 206 1.08 7.34 7.50
C LEU A 206 2.39 6.57 7.71
N TYR A 207 2.44 5.64 8.64
CA TYR A 207 3.65 4.87 8.91
C TYR A 207 3.98 3.89 7.77
N THR A 208 5.26 3.70 7.52
CA THR A 208 5.77 2.84 6.43
C THR A 208 5.20 1.42 6.43
N PRO A 209 4.97 0.75 7.59
CA PRO A 209 4.47 -0.61 7.63
C PRO A 209 3.15 -0.90 6.89
N VAL A 210 2.27 0.10 6.71
CA VAL A 210 1.04 -0.10 5.90
C VAL A 210 1.32 -0.25 4.42
N PHE A 211 2.45 0.27 3.94
CA PHE A 211 2.83 0.27 2.53
C PHE A 211 3.83 -0.84 2.20
N VAL A 212 4.69 -1.16 3.15
CA VAL A 212 5.71 -2.22 3.03
C VAL A 212 5.79 -2.95 4.36
N ASN A 213 5.51 -4.25 4.38
CA ASN A 213 5.71 -5.05 5.59
C ASN A 213 7.18 -4.93 6.03
N PRO A 214 7.47 -4.54 7.28
CA PRO A 214 8.83 -4.32 7.76
C PRO A 214 9.80 -5.49 7.54
N THR A 215 9.29 -6.72 7.47
CA THR A 215 10.14 -7.90 7.19
C THR A 215 10.66 -7.97 5.76
N LEU A 216 10.16 -7.14 4.85
CA LEU A 216 10.62 -7.00 3.47
C LEU A 216 11.42 -5.71 3.24
N LEU A 217 11.55 -4.84 4.25
CA LEU A 217 12.28 -3.58 4.11
C LEU A 217 13.75 -3.83 3.73
N GLY A 218 14.14 -3.23 2.61
CA GLY A 218 15.48 -3.37 2.03
C GLY A 218 15.64 -4.56 1.08
N ALA A 219 14.69 -5.50 1.00
CA ALA A 219 14.71 -6.60 0.03
C ALA A 219 13.79 -6.34 -1.16
N ILE A 220 12.56 -5.91 -0.91
CA ILE A 220 11.60 -5.62 -1.98
C ILE A 220 11.79 -4.20 -2.53
N GLY A 221 11.69 -4.06 -3.86
CA GLY A 221 11.51 -2.75 -4.48
C GLY A 221 10.13 -2.23 -4.13
N GLY A 222 10.06 -1.15 -3.37
CA GLY A 222 8.81 -0.70 -2.85
C GLY A 222 8.71 0.79 -2.65
N TYR A 223 7.51 1.28 -2.72
CA TYR A 223 7.05 2.61 -2.48
C TYR A 223 7.74 3.66 -3.37
N TYR A 224 8.97 4.07 -3.11
CA TYR A 224 9.71 5.01 -3.98
C TYR A 224 10.79 4.33 -4.82
N ASN A 225 10.98 3.02 -4.66
CA ASN A 225 11.98 2.26 -5.41
C ASN A 225 11.28 1.33 -6.39
N SER A 226 11.23 1.71 -7.65
CA SER A 226 10.84 0.83 -8.75
C SER A 226 12.01 -0.05 -9.17
N VAL A 227 11.68 -1.22 -9.69
CA VAL A 227 12.63 -2.22 -10.18
C VAL A 227 12.16 -2.78 -11.52
N CYS A 228 13.09 -3.28 -12.33
CA CYS A 228 12.73 -4.02 -13.53
C CYS A 228 12.28 -5.44 -13.18
N GLY A 229 11.22 -5.91 -13.79
CA GLY A 229 10.72 -7.26 -13.55
C GLY A 229 9.39 -7.57 -14.22
N LEU A 230 8.83 -8.67 -13.77
CA LEU A 230 7.59 -9.25 -14.29
C LEU A 230 6.68 -9.62 -13.12
N THR A 231 5.40 -9.29 -13.22
CA THR A 231 4.32 -9.86 -12.40
C THR A 231 3.39 -10.67 -13.25
N VAL A 232 3.01 -11.85 -12.80
CA VAL A 232 1.94 -12.68 -13.40
C VAL A 232 0.90 -12.96 -12.33
N THR A 233 -0.37 -12.68 -12.63
CA THR A 233 -1.51 -12.96 -11.75
C THR A 233 -2.50 -13.86 -12.47
N LEU A 234 -2.89 -14.94 -11.81
CA LEU A 234 -3.96 -15.84 -12.19
C LEU A 234 -5.17 -15.57 -11.30
N ALA A 235 -6.36 -15.47 -11.88
CA ALA A 235 -7.62 -15.39 -11.15
C ALA A 235 -8.48 -16.61 -11.45
N PRO A 236 -8.32 -17.72 -10.69
CA PRO A 236 -9.11 -18.93 -10.90
C PRO A 236 -10.61 -18.67 -10.74
N THR A 237 -10.98 -17.79 -9.83
CA THR A 237 -12.33 -17.28 -9.65
C THR A 237 -12.31 -15.75 -9.58
N ARG A 238 -13.49 -15.12 -9.52
CA ARG A 238 -13.60 -13.65 -9.33
C ARG A 238 -13.05 -13.19 -7.97
N ASN A 239 -13.02 -14.10 -6.99
CA ASN A 239 -12.71 -13.78 -5.60
C ASN A 239 -11.34 -14.29 -5.15
N THR A 240 -10.61 -15.03 -6.00
CA THR A 240 -9.32 -15.61 -5.65
C THR A 240 -8.27 -15.24 -6.69
N TYR A 241 -7.04 -15.07 -6.23
CA TYR A 241 -5.89 -14.87 -7.10
C TYR A 241 -4.66 -15.63 -6.61
N LEU A 242 -3.78 -15.90 -7.56
CA LEU A 242 -2.42 -16.38 -7.35
C LEU A 242 -1.50 -15.47 -8.16
N SER A 243 -0.54 -14.84 -7.51
CA SER A 243 0.40 -13.94 -8.15
C SER A 243 1.84 -14.42 -7.96
N TYR A 244 2.64 -14.23 -8.99
CA TYR A 244 4.07 -14.44 -8.96
C TYR A 244 4.77 -13.21 -9.51
N GLY A 245 5.82 -12.76 -8.81
CA GLY A 245 6.69 -11.67 -9.22
C GLY A 245 8.15 -12.13 -9.29
N PHE A 246 8.83 -11.70 -10.35
CA PHE A 246 10.27 -11.88 -10.55
C PHE A 246 10.89 -10.53 -10.88
N TYR A 247 11.85 -10.08 -10.07
CA TYR A 247 12.41 -8.74 -10.16
C TYR A 247 13.92 -8.73 -10.00
N ASP A 248 14.55 -7.66 -10.54
CA ASP A 248 15.92 -7.31 -10.22
C ASP A 248 16.05 -7.02 -8.71
N GLY A 249 16.81 -7.86 -8.02
CA GLY A 249 16.98 -7.82 -6.57
C GLY A 249 18.09 -6.89 -6.09
N ASN A 250 18.72 -6.09 -6.95
CA ASN A 250 19.85 -5.23 -6.56
C ASN A 250 19.48 -4.12 -5.55
N VAL A 251 18.19 -3.87 -5.31
CA VAL A 251 17.73 -2.98 -4.23
C VAL A 251 18.32 -3.36 -2.89
N ILE A 252 18.53 -4.65 -2.63
CA ILE A 252 19.12 -5.13 -1.37
C ILE A 252 20.59 -4.67 -1.19
N GLN A 253 21.26 -4.32 -2.27
CA GLN A 253 22.60 -3.72 -2.27
C GLN A 253 22.56 -2.20 -2.10
N GLY A 254 21.39 -1.61 -1.90
CA GLY A 254 21.22 -0.15 -1.85
C GLY A 254 21.26 0.52 -3.24
N VAL A 255 21.15 -0.25 -4.32
CA VAL A 255 21.15 0.32 -5.67
C VAL A 255 19.85 1.05 -5.92
N GLN A 256 19.96 2.36 -6.17
CA GLN A 256 18.82 3.17 -6.60
C GLN A 256 18.54 2.87 -8.07
N THR A 257 17.30 2.55 -8.40
CA THR A 257 16.96 2.07 -9.73
C THR A 257 16.92 3.19 -10.78
N GLY A 258 16.65 4.42 -10.43
CA GLY A 258 16.73 5.59 -11.30
C GLY A 258 16.56 5.31 -12.80
N MET A 259 17.38 5.94 -13.64
CA MET A 259 17.46 5.69 -15.09
C MET A 259 18.34 4.48 -15.45
N THR A 260 18.91 3.79 -14.47
CA THR A 260 19.76 2.61 -14.73
C THR A 260 18.88 1.44 -15.17
N GLY A 261 19.31 0.71 -16.17
CA GLY A 261 18.63 -0.48 -16.67
C GLY A 261 18.70 -1.66 -15.68
N PRO A 262 18.01 -2.77 -15.99
CA PRO A 262 18.08 -3.97 -15.19
C PRO A 262 19.49 -4.55 -15.15
N HIS A 263 19.91 -5.03 -13.99
CA HIS A 263 21.22 -5.66 -13.82
C HIS A 263 21.14 -7.19 -13.87
N PHE A 264 20.19 -7.80 -13.15
CA PHE A 264 19.99 -9.27 -13.08
C PHE A 264 21.30 -10.07 -12.95
N ASN A 265 22.22 -9.57 -12.12
CA ASN A 265 23.62 -10.05 -11.99
C ASN A 265 23.82 -10.99 -10.80
N GLY A 266 22.85 -11.91 -10.56
CA GLY A 266 22.87 -12.84 -9.44
C GLY A 266 21.97 -12.42 -8.27
N TYR A 267 21.47 -11.20 -8.27
CA TYR A 267 20.51 -10.70 -7.30
C TYR A 267 19.11 -10.73 -7.90
N TYR A 268 18.30 -11.71 -7.49
CA TYR A 268 16.93 -11.90 -7.95
C TYR A 268 15.97 -11.87 -6.78
N PHE A 269 14.90 -11.09 -6.90
CA PHE A 269 13.82 -11.10 -5.91
C PHE A 269 12.61 -11.82 -6.50
N ASN A 270 12.19 -12.89 -5.83
CA ASN A 270 11.03 -13.68 -6.18
C ASN A 270 9.97 -13.54 -5.10
N ILE A 271 8.70 -13.43 -5.49
CA ILE A 271 7.59 -13.30 -4.56
C ILE A 271 6.37 -14.04 -5.11
N TRP A 272 5.70 -14.78 -4.23
CA TRP A 272 4.45 -15.48 -4.50
C TRP A 272 3.40 -15.00 -3.52
N GLU A 273 2.21 -14.75 -3.99
CA GLU A 273 1.09 -14.34 -3.14
C GLU A 273 -0.19 -15.01 -3.61
N ALA A 274 -0.96 -15.52 -2.67
CA ALA A 274 -2.32 -15.99 -2.87
C ALA A 274 -3.28 -15.16 -2.03
N GLY A 275 -4.46 -14.88 -2.55
CA GLY A 275 -5.43 -14.14 -1.79
C GLY A 275 -6.86 -14.43 -2.21
N LEU A 276 -7.75 -14.02 -1.33
CA LEU A 276 -9.19 -14.15 -1.54
C LEU A 276 -9.94 -12.95 -0.93
N ALA A 277 -11.08 -12.62 -1.54
CA ALA A 277 -12.01 -11.61 -1.07
C ALA A 277 -13.41 -12.22 -0.87
N TRP A 278 -14.18 -11.67 0.06
CA TRP A 278 -15.53 -12.13 0.37
C TRP A 278 -16.43 -10.97 0.80
N VAL A 279 -17.74 -11.23 0.80
CA VAL A 279 -18.73 -10.32 1.42
C VAL A 279 -19.59 -11.14 2.38
N ILE A 280 -19.54 -10.84 3.68
CA ILE A 280 -20.35 -11.50 4.70
C ILE A 280 -21.69 -10.79 4.79
N ALA A 281 -22.79 -11.56 4.78
CA ALA A 281 -24.18 -11.08 4.90
C ALA A 281 -24.51 -9.96 3.89
N ASP A 282 -23.95 -10.01 2.68
CA ASP A 282 -24.12 -9.03 1.59
C ASP A 282 -23.84 -7.56 2.02
N LYS A 283 -23.05 -7.38 3.07
CA LYS A 283 -22.84 -6.08 3.70
C LYS A 283 -21.39 -5.83 4.15
N TYR A 284 -20.67 -6.86 4.51
CA TYR A 284 -19.35 -6.74 5.16
C TYR A 284 -18.25 -7.35 4.29
N PRO A 285 -17.67 -6.56 3.35
CA PRO A 285 -16.57 -7.02 2.52
C PRO A 285 -15.30 -7.22 3.36
N GLY A 286 -14.50 -8.19 2.95
CA GLY A 286 -13.21 -8.49 3.52
C GLY A 286 -12.28 -9.11 2.50
N GLN A 287 -11.00 -9.14 2.81
CA GLN A 287 -9.95 -9.79 2.03
C GLN A 287 -8.88 -10.39 2.92
N PHE A 288 -8.18 -11.37 2.39
CA PHE A 288 -7.00 -11.97 2.98
C PHE A 288 -5.98 -12.27 1.89
N GLY A 289 -4.71 -12.05 2.17
CA GLY A 289 -3.59 -12.43 1.32
C GLY A 289 -2.45 -13.00 2.17
N ALA A 290 -1.74 -13.96 1.60
CA ALA A 290 -0.53 -14.52 2.17
C ALA A 290 0.49 -14.78 1.07
N GLY A 291 1.77 -14.57 1.39
CA GLY A 291 2.83 -14.73 0.41
C GLY A 291 4.14 -15.21 1.00
N LEU A 292 4.96 -15.72 0.11
CA LEU A 292 6.35 -16.11 0.35
C LEU A 292 7.25 -15.27 -0.54
N TRP A 293 8.45 -15.02 -0.09
CA TRP A 293 9.45 -14.34 -0.91
C TRP A 293 10.84 -14.96 -0.72
N TYR A 294 11.68 -14.78 -1.73
CA TYR A 294 13.07 -15.20 -1.74
C TYR A 294 13.93 -14.20 -2.49
N GLN A 295 15.03 -13.78 -1.85
CA GLN A 295 16.08 -12.94 -2.41
C GLN A 295 17.36 -13.77 -2.54
N SER A 296 17.91 -13.86 -3.75
CA SER A 296 19.22 -14.48 -4.00
C SER A 296 20.37 -13.46 -3.90
N GLY A 297 21.59 -13.98 -3.82
CA GLY A 297 22.82 -13.22 -3.84
C GLY A 297 23.38 -12.91 -2.46
N LEU A 298 24.70 -12.77 -2.41
CA LEU A 298 25.45 -12.52 -1.18
C LEU A 298 25.31 -11.07 -0.74
N VAL A 299 24.66 -10.84 0.38
CA VAL A 299 24.50 -9.53 1.00
C VAL A 299 25.43 -9.40 2.19
N GLN A 300 26.23 -8.33 2.19
CA GLN A 300 27.16 -8.03 3.26
C GLN A 300 26.72 -6.77 4.01
N ARG A 301 26.76 -6.84 5.34
CA ARG A 301 26.54 -5.74 6.28
C ARG A 301 27.67 -5.74 7.31
N PRO A 302 27.89 -4.67 8.07
CA PRO A 302 29.02 -4.62 9.02
C PRO A 302 29.09 -5.81 9.98
N ASN A 303 27.94 -6.34 10.43
CA ASN A 303 27.87 -7.38 11.45
C ASN A 303 27.30 -8.72 10.93
N ALA A 304 27.00 -8.83 9.64
CA ALA A 304 26.40 -10.02 9.07
C ALA A 304 26.67 -10.15 7.57
N SER A 305 26.74 -11.40 7.12
CA SER A 305 26.83 -11.73 5.68
C SER A 305 25.94 -12.95 5.43
N GLN A 306 25.10 -12.88 4.41
CA GLN A 306 24.17 -13.97 4.10
C GLN A 306 23.99 -14.09 2.59
N ASP A 307 24.06 -15.34 2.09
CA ASP A 307 23.71 -15.69 0.71
C ASP A 307 22.36 -16.35 0.69
N GLY A 308 21.42 -15.70 0.02
CA GLY A 308 20.03 -16.13 -0.03
C GLY A 308 19.26 -15.93 1.28
N MET A 309 18.09 -15.34 1.18
CA MET A 309 17.18 -15.14 2.30
C MET A 309 15.74 -15.17 1.83
N GLY A 310 14.82 -15.44 2.74
CA GLY A 310 13.40 -15.51 2.42
C GLY A 310 12.51 -15.28 3.62
N GLY A 311 11.24 -15.16 3.35
CA GLY A 311 10.26 -14.92 4.38
C GLY A 311 8.83 -15.24 3.96
N PHE A 312 7.96 -15.08 4.93
CA PHE A 312 6.52 -15.26 4.80
C PHE A 312 5.82 -14.01 5.33
N TYR A 313 4.71 -13.64 4.70
CA TYR A 313 3.84 -12.60 5.20
C TYR A 313 2.37 -12.95 4.98
N MET A 314 1.51 -12.31 5.74
CA MET A 314 0.07 -12.32 5.53
C MET A 314 -0.53 -10.96 5.90
N PHE A 315 -1.66 -10.65 5.29
CA PHE A 315 -2.45 -9.46 5.57
C PHE A 315 -3.92 -9.74 5.36
N GLY A 316 -4.74 -8.94 6.00
CA GLY A 316 -6.18 -9.02 5.81
C GLY A 316 -6.86 -7.74 6.23
N SER A 317 -8.07 -7.55 5.73
CA SER A 317 -8.95 -6.48 6.13
C SER A 317 -10.40 -6.91 6.12
N GLN A 318 -11.20 -6.33 7.00
CA GLN A 318 -12.62 -6.65 7.13
C GLN A 318 -13.41 -5.40 7.53
N ARG A 319 -14.49 -5.11 6.82
CA ARG A 319 -15.50 -4.18 7.32
C ARG A 319 -16.26 -4.86 8.44
N ILE A 320 -16.25 -4.26 9.63
CA ILE A 320 -16.88 -4.82 10.84
C ILE A 320 -18.20 -4.13 11.19
N TRP A 321 -18.42 -2.93 10.67
CA TRP A 321 -19.66 -2.18 10.85
C TRP A 321 -19.97 -1.31 9.64
N SER A 322 -21.25 -1.13 9.32
CA SER A 322 -21.75 -0.22 8.30
C SER A 322 -23.14 0.28 8.67
N ALA A 323 -23.41 1.57 8.49
CA ALA A 323 -24.72 2.15 8.71
C ALA A 323 -25.80 1.50 7.81
N ALA A 324 -27.04 1.48 8.28
CA ALA A 324 -28.17 0.97 7.51
C ALA A 324 -28.43 1.82 6.25
N ALA A 325 -28.95 1.17 5.21
CA ALA A 325 -29.43 1.88 4.03
C ALA A 325 -30.62 2.76 4.42
N GLY A 326 -30.53 4.05 4.21
CA GLY A 326 -31.64 4.98 4.45
C GLY A 326 -31.42 6.09 5.48
N ASP A 327 -30.45 5.94 6.39
CA ASP A 327 -30.30 6.90 7.51
C ASP A 327 -29.76 8.29 7.12
N ARG A 328 -29.34 8.54 5.89
CA ARG A 328 -28.72 9.81 5.48
C ARG A 328 -29.37 10.56 4.32
N SER A 329 -30.33 9.99 3.63
CA SER A 329 -31.00 10.68 2.51
C SER A 329 -31.84 11.89 2.91
N ALA A 330 -32.16 12.03 4.20
CA ALA A 330 -33.08 13.05 4.70
C ALA A 330 -32.41 14.37 5.16
N ARG A 331 -31.08 14.49 5.18
CA ARG A 331 -30.40 15.65 5.76
C ARG A 331 -29.37 16.38 4.88
N GLN A 332 -29.23 16.03 3.60
CA GLN A 332 -28.37 16.79 2.71
C GLN A 332 -29.12 17.98 2.11
N GLY A 333 -29.01 19.13 2.78
CA GLY A 333 -29.29 20.42 2.19
C GLY A 333 -28.40 20.67 0.96
N LYS A 334 -28.96 21.37 -0.03
CA LYS A 334 -28.34 21.77 -1.27
C LYS A 334 -26.96 22.36 -1.07
N GLU A 335 -25.90 21.62 -1.22
CA GLU A 335 -24.58 22.18 -1.56
C GLU A 335 -23.71 21.19 -2.32
N MET A 336 -23.34 21.67 -3.47
CA MET A 336 -22.49 21.20 -4.51
C MET A 336 -21.10 20.85 -4.01
N VAL A 337 -20.73 19.63 -4.05
CA VAL A 337 -19.49 19.05 -4.58
C VAL A 337 -19.75 17.54 -4.57
N ALA A 338 -19.47 16.85 -5.67
CA ALA A 338 -19.77 15.44 -5.82
C ALA A 338 -18.96 14.57 -4.82
N ALA A 339 -19.43 14.54 -3.57
CA ALA A 339 -19.10 13.45 -2.69
C ALA A 339 -19.60 12.15 -3.38
N PRO A 340 -18.87 11.06 -3.30
CA PRO A 340 -19.29 9.80 -3.89
C PRO A 340 -20.70 9.50 -3.40
N LYS A 341 -21.62 9.35 -4.33
CA LYS A 341 -23.08 9.30 -4.06
C LYS A 341 -23.52 8.20 -3.09
N HIS A 342 -22.61 7.33 -2.64
CA HIS A 342 -22.98 6.07 -2.02
C HIS A 342 -22.07 5.58 -0.87
N GLN A 343 -21.13 6.33 -0.34
CA GLN A 343 -20.31 5.84 0.77
C GLN A 343 -21.09 5.94 2.09
N ARG A 344 -21.50 4.77 2.61
CA ARG A 344 -22.11 4.66 3.94
C ARG A 344 -21.05 4.82 5.02
N ALA A 345 -21.43 5.41 6.17
CA ALA A 345 -20.57 5.37 7.33
C ALA A 345 -20.22 3.93 7.67
N SER A 346 -18.96 3.65 7.87
CA SER A 346 -18.49 2.29 8.11
C SER A 346 -17.21 2.27 8.92
N ILE A 347 -16.95 1.12 9.55
CA ILE A 347 -15.71 0.84 10.27
C ILE A 347 -15.11 -0.43 9.68
N SER A 348 -13.82 -0.35 9.37
CA SER A 348 -13.02 -1.48 8.88
C SER A 348 -11.81 -1.68 9.78
N THR A 349 -11.35 -2.92 9.88
CA THR A 349 -10.10 -3.30 10.53
C THR A 349 -9.16 -3.90 9.52
N PHE A 350 -7.86 -3.85 9.80
CA PHE A 350 -6.84 -4.59 9.07
C PHE A 350 -5.85 -5.22 10.04
N ALA A 351 -5.19 -6.28 9.58
CA ALA A 351 -4.07 -6.89 10.28
C ALA A 351 -2.98 -7.28 9.27
N GLN A 352 -1.73 -7.26 9.74
CA GLN A 352 -0.55 -7.67 8.99
C GLN A 352 0.37 -8.48 9.87
N PHE A 353 1.05 -9.45 9.27
CA PHE A 353 2.08 -10.24 9.92
C PHE A 353 3.20 -10.54 8.93
N GLY A 354 4.43 -10.71 9.42
CA GLY A 354 5.55 -11.16 8.61
C GLY A 354 6.67 -11.75 9.44
N VAL A 355 7.43 -12.65 8.82
CA VAL A 355 8.67 -13.23 9.38
C VAL A 355 9.67 -13.47 8.25
N ASN A 356 10.94 -13.38 8.56
CA ASN A 356 12.02 -13.77 7.66
C ASN A 356 13.18 -14.43 8.41
N ASN A 357 14.08 -15.05 7.65
CA ASN A 357 15.30 -15.66 8.16
C ASN A 357 16.55 -14.78 7.91
N ALA A 358 16.36 -13.49 7.63
CA ALA A 358 17.44 -12.62 7.22
C ALA A 358 18.27 -12.14 8.41
N GLU A 359 19.58 -12.34 8.31
CA GLU A 359 20.56 -11.81 9.25
C GLU A 359 21.04 -10.39 8.90
N VAL A 360 20.66 -9.91 7.71
CA VAL A 360 21.15 -8.66 7.09
C VAL A 360 20.05 -7.61 6.90
N LEU A 361 18.78 -7.96 7.16
CA LEU A 361 17.64 -7.02 7.12
C LEU A 361 17.36 -6.44 8.52
N PRO A 362 16.74 -5.26 8.60
CA PRO A 362 16.54 -4.57 9.88
C PRO A 362 15.50 -5.23 10.80
N VAL A 363 14.50 -5.91 10.24
CA VAL A 363 13.35 -6.47 10.97
C VAL A 363 13.16 -7.94 10.60
N ASN A 364 13.08 -8.80 11.62
CA ASN A 364 12.90 -10.24 11.42
C ASN A 364 11.45 -10.71 11.58
N GLN A 365 10.67 -10.05 12.45
CA GLN A 365 9.25 -10.35 12.63
C GLN A 365 8.45 -9.05 12.74
N TYR A 366 7.19 -9.10 12.35
CA TYR A 366 6.32 -7.95 12.34
C TYR A 366 4.87 -8.34 12.61
N PHE A 367 4.17 -7.50 13.38
CA PHE A 367 2.74 -7.52 13.56
C PHE A 367 2.17 -6.10 13.49
N GLY A 368 1.12 -5.91 12.71
CA GLY A 368 0.38 -4.66 12.59
C GLY A 368 -1.12 -4.87 12.66
N LEU A 369 -1.80 -3.92 13.29
CA LEU A 369 -3.26 -3.93 13.43
C LEU A 369 -3.78 -2.50 13.38
N GLY A 370 -4.97 -2.28 12.82
CA GLY A 370 -5.60 -0.98 12.87
C GLY A 370 -7.10 -0.99 12.60
N LEU A 371 -7.71 0.14 12.93
CA LEU A 371 -9.12 0.44 12.69
C LEU A 371 -9.24 1.72 11.88
N THR A 372 -10.18 1.76 10.96
CA THR A 372 -10.49 2.95 10.16
C THR A 372 -11.99 3.15 10.06
N GLY A 373 -12.42 4.34 10.42
CA GLY A 373 -13.79 4.80 10.26
C GLY A 373 -13.94 5.73 9.07
N PHE A 374 -14.90 5.49 8.22
CA PHE A 374 -15.22 6.29 7.05
C PHE A 374 -16.55 7.01 7.26
N GLY A 375 -16.59 8.32 6.99
CA GLY A 375 -17.81 9.10 7.02
C GLY A 375 -18.58 9.03 8.34
N LEU A 376 -17.89 8.86 9.48
CA LEU A 376 -18.52 8.75 10.80
C LEU A 376 -19.03 10.09 11.33
N ILE A 377 -18.46 11.20 10.88
CA ILE A 377 -18.82 12.55 11.33
C ILE A 377 -19.98 13.07 10.50
N PRO A 378 -21.09 13.51 11.12
CA PRO A 378 -22.21 14.09 10.39
C PRO A 378 -21.77 15.28 9.53
N GLY A 379 -22.23 15.32 8.27
CA GLY A 379 -21.84 16.37 7.31
C GLY A 379 -20.45 16.18 6.67
N ARG A 380 -19.66 15.18 7.10
CA ARG A 380 -18.30 14.90 6.65
C ARG A 380 -18.17 13.48 6.09
N ALA A 381 -18.99 13.14 5.10
CA ALA A 381 -19.09 11.78 4.55
C ALA A 381 -17.82 11.31 3.81
N ALA A 382 -17.02 12.25 3.31
CA ALA A 382 -15.77 11.98 2.60
C ALA A 382 -14.52 11.95 3.50
N ASP A 383 -14.72 12.15 4.81
CA ASP A 383 -13.61 12.10 5.77
C ASP A 383 -13.38 10.69 6.29
N SER A 384 -12.17 10.45 6.74
CA SER A 384 -11.82 9.23 7.46
C SER A 384 -11.01 9.54 8.71
N LEU A 385 -11.06 8.63 9.66
CA LEU A 385 -10.22 8.66 10.87
C LEU A 385 -9.80 7.24 11.22
N GLY A 386 -8.69 7.09 11.87
CA GLY A 386 -8.23 5.76 12.24
C GLY A 386 -7.09 5.77 13.24
N ALA A 387 -6.83 4.59 13.76
CA ALA A 387 -5.70 4.34 14.64
C ALA A 387 -5.11 2.96 14.35
N GLY A 388 -3.82 2.82 14.61
CA GLY A 388 -3.13 1.56 14.43
C GLY A 388 -1.94 1.40 15.35
N ILE A 389 -1.55 0.14 15.47
CA ILE A 389 -0.37 -0.32 16.19
C ILE A 389 0.54 -1.05 15.22
N SER A 390 1.84 -0.86 15.39
CA SER A 390 2.89 -1.46 14.58
C SER A 390 3.98 -1.97 15.50
N TRP A 391 4.23 -3.26 15.52
CA TRP A 391 5.22 -3.90 16.38
C TRP A 391 6.20 -4.74 15.55
N ALA A 392 7.45 -4.30 15.53
CA ALA A 392 8.55 -4.93 14.80
C ALA A 392 9.59 -5.51 15.77
N TRP A 393 9.96 -6.77 15.59
CA TRP A 393 11.12 -7.36 16.25
C TRP A 393 12.34 -7.14 15.38
N LEU A 394 13.31 -6.43 15.97
CA LEU A 394 14.50 -5.97 15.27
C LEU A 394 15.55 -7.06 15.19
N ASN A 395 16.38 -6.95 14.17
CA ASN A 395 17.51 -7.85 13.98
C ASN A 395 18.60 -7.57 15.05
N PRO A 396 18.91 -8.54 15.93
CA PRO A 396 19.87 -8.34 17.01
C PRO A 396 21.33 -8.16 16.51
N LYS A 397 21.62 -8.46 15.23
CA LYS A 397 22.93 -8.15 14.61
C LYS A 397 23.07 -6.69 14.20
N ALA A 398 21.95 -5.97 14.08
CA ALA A 398 21.94 -4.58 13.65
C ALA A 398 21.53 -3.60 14.76
N PHE A 399 20.76 -4.07 15.77
CA PHE A 399 20.18 -3.20 16.79
C PHE A 399 20.29 -3.82 18.18
N ASP A 400 20.63 -2.99 19.18
CA ASP A 400 20.67 -3.40 20.59
C ASP A 400 19.26 -3.53 21.19
N ARG A 401 18.28 -2.88 20.60
CA ARG A 401 16.88 -2.95 21.04
C ARG A 401 16.20 -4.17 20.39
N PRO A 402 15.51 -5.02 21.14
CA PRO A 402 14.89 -6.23 20.59
C PRO A 402 13.65 -5.94 19.73
N SER A 403 12.95 -4.83 19.99
CA SER A 403 11.74 -4.49 19.22
C SER A 403 11.45 -3.00 19.24
N GLU A 404 10.72 -2.54 18.25
CA GLU A 404 10.13 -1.21 18.19
C GLU A 404 8.61 -1.34 18.16
N LEU A 405 7.94 -0.62 19.08
CA LEU A 405 6.49 -0.51 19.13
C LEU A 405 6.10 0.91 18.72
N MET A 406 5.03 1.05 17.94
CA MET A 406 4.53 2.34 17.48
C MET A 406 3.01 2.35 17.47
N PHE A 407 2.44 3.48 17.92
CA PHE A 407 1.03 3.81 17.82
C PHE A 407 0.86 5.04 16.95
N GLN A 408 -0.11 5.02 16.06
CA GLN A 408 -0.45 6.20 15.27
C GLN A 408 -1.97 6.36 15.18
N GLY A 409 -2.43 7.60 15.31
CA GLY A 409 -3.81 8.01 15.05
C GLY A 409 -3.84 9.14 14.02
N TYR A 410 -4.88 9.17 13.18
CA TYR A 410 -5.05 10.22 12.18
C TYR A 410 -6.51 10.64 12.02
N TYR A 411 -6.69 11.84 11.52
CA TYR A 411 -7.94 12.31 10.94
C TYR A 411 -7.66 12.88 9.55
N GLN A 412 -8.37 12.42 8.53
CA GLN A 412 -8.23 12.90 7.17
C GLN A 412 -9.48 13.66 6.76
N ALA A 413 -9.32 14.94 6.54
CA ALA A 413 -10.35 15.85 6.10
C ALA A 413 -10.32 16.01 4.58
N HIS A 414 -11.41 15.72 3.90
CA HIS A 414 -11.61 16.17 2.53
C HIS A 414 -11.89 17.67 2.52
N LEU A 415 -11.07 18.43 1.80
CA LEU A 415 -11.20 19.88 1.72
C LEU A 415 -12.06 20.29 0.52
N VAL A 416 -11.58 20.02 -0.68
CA VAL A 416 -12.25 20.37 -1.94
C VAL A 416 -11.68 19.52 -3.08
N ALA A 417 -12.51 19.09 -4.01
CA ALA A 417 -12.10 18.32 -5.19
C ALA A 417 -11.15 17.15 -4.84
N GLY A 418 -9.92 17.16 -5.32
CA GLY A 418 -8.87 16.18 -5.01
C GLY A 418 -7.97 16.58 -3.84
N ALA A 419 -8.33 17.57 -3.01
CA ALA A 419 -7.49 18.06 -1.93
C ALA A 419 -7.90 17.51 -0.57
N PHE A 420 -6.93 16.99 0.20
CA PHE A 420 -7.13 16.44 1.52
C PHE A 420 -6.07 16.95 2.49
N PHE A 421 -6.47 17.18 3.74
CA PHE A 421 -5.57 17.54 4.82
C PHE A 421 -5.66 16.51 5.95
N GLN A 422 -4.51 16.08 6.45
CA GLN A 422 -4.45 14.96 7.39
C GLN A 422 -3.44 15.22 8.51
N PRO A 423 -3.89 15.68 9.69
CA PRO A 423 -3.13 15.59 10.91
C PRO A 423 -3.03 14.13 11.38
N ALA A 424 -1.85 13.75 11.85
CA ALA A 424 -1.57 12.46 12.48
C ALA A 424 -0.66 12.66 13.70
N VAL A 425 -0.89 11.86 14.73
CA VAL A 425 -0.06 11.82 15.95
C VAL A 425 0.52 10.42 16.08
N THR A 426 1.81 10.35 16.32
CA THR A 426 2.54 9.09 16.50
C THR A 426 3.24 9.07 17.84
N TYR A 427 3.13 7.94 18.54
CA TYR A 427 3.90 7.64 19.75
C TYR A 427 4.73 6.37 19.55
N ILE A 428 6.03 6.47 19.79
CA ILE A 428 6.99 5.36 19.70
C ILE A 428 7.58 5.19 21.11
N PRO A 429 7.04 4.30 21.96
CA PRO A 429 7.55 4.08 23.32
C PRO A 429 9.03 3.70 23.36
N THR A 430 9.45 2.92 22.34
CA THR A 430 10.78 2.32 22.27
C THR A 430 11.37 2.51 20.87
N PRO A 431 11.87 3.74 20.52
CA PRO A 431 12.53 3.95 19.23
C PRO A 431 13.67 2.95 19.02
N GLY A 432 13.64 2.25 17.88
CA GLY A 432 14.47 1.05 17.65
C GLY A 432 15.94 1.32 17.34
N ALA A 433 16.26 2.52 16.84
CA ALA A 433 17.60 2.82 16.34
C ALA A 433 18.69 2.79 17.41
N ASN A 434 18.36 3.10 18.68
CA ASN A 434 19.30 3.06 19.78
C ASN A 434 18.54 2.79 21.10
N ALA A 435 19.08 1.90 21.93
CA ALA A 435 18.48 1.50 23.19
C ALA A 435 18.42 2.64 24.25
N SER A 436 19.25 3.65 24.13
CA SER A 436 19.27 4.81 25.04
C SER A 436 18.19 5.86 24.75
N LEU A 437 17.51 5.79 23.59
CA LEU A 437 16.49 6.77 23.22
C LEU A 437 15.24 6.62 24.07
N GLY A 438 14.76 7.74 24.59
CA GLY A 438 13.46 7.84 25.24
C GLY A 438 12.31 7.79 24.23
N GLY A 439 11.09 7.49 24.72
CA GLY A 439 9.90 7.43 23.89
C GLY A 439 9.65 8.73 23.12
N ALA A 440 9.34 8.60 21.83
CA ALA A 440 9.20 9.71 20.90
C ALA A 440 7.73 10.04 20.63
N TRP A 441 7.38 11.33 20.69
CA TRP A 441 6.10 11.88 20.23
C TRP A 441 6.32 12.70 18.97
N ALA A 442 5.63 12.35 17.90
CA ALA A 442 5.68 13.07 16.64
C ALA A 442 4.28 13.45 16.17
N ILE A 443 4.22 14.59 15.47
CA ILE A 443 3.03 15.04 14.75
C ILE A 443 3.37 15.21 13.27
N THR A 444 2.46 14.77 12.41
CA THR A 444 2.57 14.95 10.97
C THR A 444 1.35 15.67 10.45
N PHE A 445 1.56 16.66 9.60
CA PHE A 445 0.52 17.30 8.80
C PHE A 445 0.76 16.97 7.34
N ARG A 446 -0.11 16.15 6.75
CA ARG A 446 -0.06 15.79 5.32
C ARG A 446 -1.06 16.60 4.53
N LEU A 447 -0.62 17.20 3.44
CA LEU A 447 -1.47 17.70 2.36
C LEU A 447 -1.36 16.73 1.19
N THR A 448 -2.51 16.28 0.68
CA THR A 448 -2.61 15.43 -0.50
C THR A 448 -3.40 16.17 -1.57
N LEU A 449 -2.82 16.30 -2.77
CA LEU A 449 -3.51 16.81 -3.96
C LEU A 449 -3.53 15.72 -5.03
N LEU A 450 -4.73 15.39 -5.49
CA LEU A 450 -4.97 14.47 -6.60
C LEU A 450 -5.42 15.26 -7.84
N PHE A 451 -4.88 14.96 -9.01
CA PHE A 451 -5.19 15.67 -10.25
C PHE A 451 -5.08 14.77 -11.49
#